data_17d5b492c7ee9c50b254350fe682e02e
#
_entry.id   17d5b492c7ee9c50b254350fe682e02e
#
_cell.length_a   1.000
_cell.length_b   1.000
_cell.length_c   1.000
_cell.angle_alpha   90.00
_cell.angle_beta   90.00
_cell.angle_gamma   90.00
#
_symmetry.space_group_name_H-M   'P 1'
#
loop_
_entity.id
_entity.type
_entity.pdbx_description
1 polymer ?
#
loop_
_entity_poly.entity_id
_entity_poly.type
_entity_poly.pdbx_seq_one_letter_code
_entity_poly.pdbx_strand_id
1 'polypeptide(L)'
;MTTPLALGLSGIRRSCLNTVMAAGLLVFTACGGGEPALETPSPETTADVAPVIIPIEGLEKTDLTFGFIKLTDMAPLAIAYEKGYFEEEGLFVTLEPQANWKVLLDRVIDGELDGAHMLAGQPLAATIGYGTEAHIVTPFSMDLNGNGITVSNEVWEEMKPGIPKMDDGRPVHPIGAEYLKPVIEKYTEEGKPFNMGMVFPVSTHNYELRYWLAAGGVHPGFYSPDDVSGQIQAEALLSVTPPPQMPATLEAGTIYGYCVGEPWNQQAVFKGIGVPVITDYEIWKDNPEKVFGITAEFAEENPKTTKALTRALIRAAMWLDENENANRPEAVEILSRSEYVGADYEVIANSMTGTFEYEKGDKRPVPDFNVFFRYNATYPYYSDAVWYLSQMRRWGQISETQTDEWYDEVARRVYRPDIYLDAARSLVDDGLASEADFPWDTDGYRPPQTEFLDDVTFDGRAPNAYIDSLTIGLKSGEIVSGGEVTN
;
A
#
# COMPACT_ATOMS: atom_id res chain seq x y z
N MET A 1 51.48 6.81 28.84
CA MET A 1 52.05 8.11 29.22
C MET A 1 50.97 9.15 29.03
N THR A 2 50.48 9.60 30.13
CA THR A 2 49.92 10.88 30.58
C THR A 2 48.51 11.29 30.10
N THR A 3 47.60 11.02 31.00
CA THR A 3 46.33 11.67 31.31
C THR A 3 46.55 13.13 31.82
N PRO A 4 45.55 13.88 32.26
CA PRO A 4 44.37 14.56 31.72
C PRO A 4 44.34 16.07 32.09
N LEU A 5 43.31 16.79 31.66
CA LEU A 5 42.90 18.00 32.45
C LEU A 5 41.39 18.25 32.27
N ALA A 6 40.74 18.28 33.43
CA ALA A 6 39.36 18.69 33.67
C ALA A 6 39.32 20.16 34.13
N LEU A 7 38.11 20.69 34.31
CA LEU A 7 37.60 21.92 34.94
C LEU A 7 36.96 22.88 33.93
N GLY A 8 35.76 23.42 34.13
CA GLY A 8 35.05 23.62 35.36
C GLY A 8 33.64 24.20 35.11
N LEU A 9 32.85 24.03 36.08
CA LEU A 9 31.48 24.51 36.33
C LEU A 9 31.33 26.05 36.29
N SER A 10 30.18 26.54 35.80
CA SER A 10 29.44 27.54 36.57
C SER A 10 27.98 27.63 36.11
N GLY A 11 27.08 27.41 37.02
CA GLY A 11 25.65 27.62 36.90
C GLY A 11 25.26 29.05 37.22
N ILE A 12 24.13 29.46 36.62
CA ILE A 12 23.36 30.58 37.19
C ILE A 12 21.87 30.20 37.13
N ARG A 13 21.31 30.01 38.30
CA ARG A 13 19.88 30.06 38.58
C ARG A 13 19.47 31.52 38.60
N ARG A 14 18.34 31.87 38.01
CA ARG A 14 17.53 33.01 38.48
C ARG A 14 16.05 32.64 38.48
N SER A 15 15.55 32.64 39.72
CA SER A 15 14.14 32.68 40.14
C SER A 15 13.61 34.12 40.10
N CYS A 16 12.30 34.18 40.32
CA CYS A 16 11.47 35.34 40.74
C CYS A 16 10.72 36.01 39.58
N LEU A 17 9.47 36.45 39.68
CA LEU A 17 8.61 36.70 40.84
C LEU A 17 7.17 36.92 40.34
N ASN A 18 6.19 36.45 41.10
CA ASN A 18 4.78 36.78 40.99
C ASN A 18 4.53 38.28 41.12
N THR A 19 3.55 38.82 40.38
CA THR A 19 2.88 40.04 40.80
C THR A 19 1.37 39.93 40.57
N VAL A 20 0.65 39.83 41.67
CA VAL A 20 -0.79 39.97 41.78
C VAL A 20 -1.08 41.50 41.81
N MET A 21 -2.05 41.96 41.03
CA MET A 21 -2.72 43.23 41.32
C MET A 21 -4.23 43.03 41.25
N ALA A 22 -4.84 43.23 42.40
CA ALA A 22 -6.26 43.42 42.62
C ALA A 22 -6.57 44.93 42.65
N ALA A 23 -7.75 45.30 42.26
CA ALA A 23 -8.62 46.43 42.64
C ALA A 23 -9.37 46.93 41.38
N GLY A 24 -10.62 47.27 41.40
CA GLY A 24 -11.50 47.69 42.44
C GLY A 24 -12.93 47.81 41.91
N LEU A 25 -13.81 47.62 42.79
CA LEU A 25 -15.27 47.72 42.68
C LEU A 25 -15.70 49.17 42.46
N LEU A 26 -16.61 49.40 41.50
CA LEU A 26 -17.44 50.57 41.49
C LEU A 26 -18.90 50.17 41.25
N VAL A 27 -19.70 50.30 42.32
CA VAL A 27 -21.15 50.16 42.37
C VAL A 27 -21.80 51.39 41.82
N PHE A 28 -22.67 51.28 40.83
CA PHE A 28 -23.73 52.31 40.57
C PHE A 28 -25.09 51.57 40.63
N THR A 29 -25.85 51.98 41.64
CA THR A 29 -27.27 51.67 41.77
C THR A 29 -28.09 52.64 40.90
N ALA A 30 -28.92 52.10 40.03
CA ALA A 30 -30.07 52.79 39.48
C ALA A 30 -31.28 51.86 39.45
N CYS A 31 -32.32 52.23 40.17
CA CYS A 31 -33.62 51.60 40.19
C CYS A 31 -34.38 51.85 38.88
N GLY A 32 -34.96 50.77 38.32
CA GLY A 32 -35.94 50.82 37.25
C GLY A 32 -36.63 49.48 37.13
N GLY A 33 -37.92 49.39 37.51
CA GLY A 33 -38.72 48.14 37.46
C GLY A 33 -39.01 47.72 36.03
N GLY A 34 -38.93 46.42 35.81
CA GLY A 34 -39.34 45.73 34.59
C GLY A 34 -39.66 44.27 34.95
N GLU A 35 -40.74 43.77 34.44
CA GLU A 35 -41.34 42.43 34.64
C GLU A 35 -40.33 41.29 34.40
N PRO A 36 -40.50 40.11 35.05
CA PRO A 36 -39.61 38.99 34.85
C PRO A 36 -39.80 38.38 33.46
N ALA A 37 -38.77 38.49 32.60
CA ALA A 37 -38.69 37.73 31.39
C ALA A 37 -38.52 36.25 31.71
N LEU A 38 -39.35 35.40 31.12
CA LEU A 38 -39.21 33.93 31.10
C LEU A 38 -37.84 33.57 30.53
N GLU A 39 -36.97 33.01 31.35
CA GLU A 39 -35.75 32.39 30.93
C GLU A 39 -36.09 31.19 30.03
N THR A 40 -35.79 31.29 28.74
CA THR A 40 -35.68 30.12 27.85
C THR A 40 -34.50 29.28 28.31
N PRO A 41 -34.69 27.97 28.53
CA PRO A 41 -33.56 27.11 28.85
C PRO A 41 -32.56 27.16 27.69
N SER A 42 -31.28 27.51 27.98
CA SER A 42 -30.15 27.31 27.09
C SER A 42 -30.14 25.85 26.64
N PRO A 43 -29.88 25.53 25.36
CA PRO A 43 -29.68 24.15 24.97
C PRO A 43 -28.51 23.59 25.79
N GLU A 44 -28.77 22.54 26.54
CA GLU A 44 -27.71 21.74 27.15
C GLU A 44 -26.75 21.35 26.03
N THR A 45 -25.54 21.86 26.10
CA THR A 45 -24.42 21.32 25.32
C THR A 45 -24.24 19.91 25.80
N THR A 46 -24.72 18.94 25.03
CA THR A 46 -24.32 17.54 25.20
C THR A 46 -22.81 17.55 25.04
N ALA A 47 -22.09 17.37 26.14
CA ALA A 47 -20.67 17.08 26.09
C ALA A 47 -20.53 15.86 25.18
N ASP A 48 -19.76 15.99 24.12
CA ASP A 48 -19.33 14.86 23.29
C ASP A 48 -18.58 13.91 24.24
N VAL A 49 -19.30 12.88 24.70
CA VAL A 49 -18.69 11.80 25.47
C VAL A 49 -17.93 10.99 24.43
N ALA A 50 -16.61 11.01 24.51
CA ALA A 50 -15.77 10.17 23.64
C ALA A 50 -16.31 8.72 23.68
N PRO A 51 -16.44 8.06 22.53
CA PRO A 51 -16.95 6.69 22.48
C PRO A 51 -16.11 5.79 23.39
N VAL A 52 -16.79 5.01 24.21
CA VAL A 52 -16.14 4.04 25.11
C VAL A 52 -15.88 2.78 24.30
N ILE A 53 -14.61 2.46 24.10
CA ILE A 53 -14.20 1.24 23.42
C ILE A 53 -14.52 0.05 24.35
N ILE A 54 -15.26 -0.92 23.82
CA ILE A 54 -15.56 -2.15 24.51
C ILE A 54 -14.71 -3.25 23.88
N PRO A 55 -13.60 -3.67 24.52
CA PRO A 55 -12.76 -4.72 23.98
C PRO A 55 -13.50 -6.05 23.91
N ILE A 56 -13.16 -6.87 22.93
CA ILE A 56 -13.74 -8.21 22.78
C ILE A 56 -13.29 -9.10 23.94
N GLU A 57 -14.22 -9.65 24.70
CA GLU A 57 -13.88 -10.50 25.83
C GLU A 57 -13.47 -11.92 25.41
N GLY A 58 -12.44 -12.43 26.09
CA GLY A 58 -12.00 -13.82 25.95
C GLY A 58 -11.28 -14.08 24.62
N LEU A 59 -10.36 -13.18 24.27
CA LEU A 59 -9.44 -13.37 23.13
C LEU A 59 -8.65 -14.67 23.33
N GLU A 60 -8.44 -15.41 22.25
CA GLU A 60 -7.73 -16.69 22.28
C GLU A 60 -6.22 -16.47 22.43
N LYS A 61 -5.68 -15.42 21.78
CA LYS A 61 -4.28 -15.02 21.86
C LYS A 61 -4.18 -13.49 21.91
N THR A 62 -3.41 -12.97 22.88
CA THR A 62 -3.28 -11.52 23.11
C THR A 62 -1.92 -10.96 22.70
N ASP A 63 -0.86 -11.76 22.85
CA ASP A 63 0.51 -11.38 22.51
C ASP A 63 0.78 -11.81 21.07
N LEU A 64 0.95 -10.82 20.17
CA LEU A 64 1.04 -11.05 18.74
C LEU A 64 2.30 -10.41 18.17
N THR A 65 2.91 -11.06 17.17
CA THR A 65 4.05 -10.52 16.43
C THR A 65 3.69 -10.42 14.96
N PHE A 66 3.78 -9.21 14.38
CA PHE A 66 3.48 -8.95 12.98
C PHE A 66 4.72 -8.50 12.21
N GLY A 67 4.90 -9.10 11.02
CA GLY A 67 5.97 -8.74 10.10
C GLY A 67 5.57 -7.64 9.13
N PHE A 68 6.55 -6.82 8.72
CA PHE A 68 6.35 -5.82 7.67
C PHE A 68 7.62 -5.56 6.85
N ILE A 69 7.46 -5.00 5.66
CA ILE A 69 8.55 -4.44 4.86
C ILE A 69 8.51 -2.92 4.97
N LYS A 70 9.67 -2.26 4.94
CA LYS A 70 9.84 -0.81 5.07
C LYS A 70 9.32 -0.05 3.84
N LEU A 71 8.02 0.16 3.82
CA LEU A 71 7.23 0.84 2.78
C LEU A 71 6.15 1.68 3.46
N THR A 72 5.64 2.72 2.80
CA THR A 72 4.59 3.59 3.37
C THR A 72 3.25 2.88 3.53
N ASP A 73 2.99 1.87 2.74
CA ASP A 73 1.78 1.05 2.77
C ASP A 73 1.63 0.17 4.04
N MET A 74 2.68 0.04 4.87
CA MET A 74 2.57 -0.54 6.20
C MET A 74 1.92 0.40 7.23
N ALA A 75 1.56 1.62 6.84
CA ALA A 75 1.04 2.65 7.74
C ALA A 75 -0.11 2.18 8.66
N PRO A 76 -1.11 1.39 8.22
CA PRO A 76 -2.15 0.91 9.13
C PRO A 76 -1.61 0.16 10.35
N LEU A 77 -0.52 -0.62 10.20
CA LEU A 77 0.12 -1.32 11.32
C LEU A 77 0.80 -0.34 12.28
N ALA A 78 1.58 0.61 11.73
CA ALA A 78 2.29 1.59 12.54
C ALA A 78 1.32 2.49 13.31
N ILE A 79 0.25 2.95 12.64
CA ILE A 79 -0.76 3.80 13.26
C ILE A 79 -1.58 3.04 14.31
N ALA A 80 -1.98 1.79 14.04
CA ALA A 80 -2.68 0.98 15.04
C ALA A 80 -1.83 0.79 16.31
N TYR A 81 -0.53 0.61 16.15
CA TYR A 81 0.42 0.50 17.26
C TYR A 81 0.61 1.84 18.00
N GLU A 82 0.98 2.90 17.31
CA GLU A 82 1.32 4.20 17.92
C GLU A 82 0.12 4.95 18.51
N LYS A 83 -1.08 4.73 17.94
CA LYS A 83 -2.33 5.30 18.48
C LYS A 83 -2.96 4.44 19.57
N GLY A 84 -2.37 3.28 19.89
CA GLY A 84 -2.86 2.38 20.93
C GLY A 84 -4.10 1.57 20.53
N TYR A 85 -4.46 1.50 19.24
CA TYR A 85 -5.68 0.80 18.82
C TYR A 85 -5.61 -0.70 19.07
N PHE A 86 -4.43 -1.32 18.97
CA PHE A 86 -4.25 -2.72 19.34
C PHE A 86 -4.49 -2.93 20.84
N GLU A 87 -3.91 -2.08 21.70
CA GLU A 87 -4.04 -2.18 23.16
C GLU A 87 -5.49 -1.96 23.60
N GLU A 88 -6.20 -1.03 22.97
CA GLU A 88 -7.61 -0.78 23.21
C GLU A 88 -8.51 -1.98 22.87
N GLU A 89 -8.11 -2.79 21.89
CA GLU A 89 -8.77 -4.06 21.55
C GLU A 89 -8.25 -5.24 22.42
N GLY A 90 -7.34 -5.01 23.37
CA GLY A 90 -6.77 -6.02 24.26
C GLY A 90 -5.63 -6.82 23.64
N LEU A 91 -4.98 -6.31 22.60
CA LEU A 91 -3.86 -6.96 21.89
C LEU A 91 -2.53 -6.29 22.25
N PHE A 92 -1.51 -7.09 22.54
CA PHE A 92 -0.15 -6.65 22.79
C PHE A 92 0.72 -7.02 21.60
N VAL A 93 0.91 -6.06 20.70
CA VAL A 93 1.53 -6.29 19.38
C VAL A 93 3.01 -5.91 19.40
N THR A 94 3.85 -6.75 18.79
CA THR A 94 5.22 -6.44 18.40
C THR A 94 5.29 -6.34 16.89
N LEU A 95 5.87 -5.26 16.35
CA LEU A 95 6.09 -5.08 14.92
C LEU A 95 7.56 -5.36 14.57
N GLU A 96 7.81 -6.28 13.62
CA GLU A 96 9.15 -6.69 13.21
C GLU A 96 9.40 -6.40 11.72
N PRO A 97 10.38 -5.54 11.38
CA PRO A 97 10.79 -5.35 9.99
C PRO A 97 11.46 -6.61 9.44
N GLN A 98 11.09 -7.01 8.24
CA GLN A 98 11.61 -8.20 7.57
C GLN A 98 12.58 -7.82 6.43
N ALA A 99 13.51 -8.72 6.10
CA ALA A 99 14.55 -8.46 5.10
C ALA A 99 14.02 -8.46 3.67
N ASN A 100 13.02 -9.29 3.38
CA ASN A 100 12.37 -9.41 2.08
C ASN A 100 11.05 -10.19 2.19
N TRP A 101 10.29 -10.20 1.09
CA TRP A 101 8.95 -10.80 1.03
C TRP A 101 8.93 -12.32 1.22
N LYS A 102 9.99 -13.02 0.79
CA LYS A 102 10.07 -14.48 1.00
C LYS A 102 10.24 -14.82 2.46
N VAL A 103 11.19 -14.17 3.14
CA VAL A 103 11.43 -14.39 4.58
C VAL A 103 10.18 -14.05 5.39
N LEU A 104 9.48 -12.96 5.04
CA LEU A 104 8.24 -12.57 5.69
C LEU A 104 7.18 -13.67 5.58
N LEU A 105 6.93 -14.18 4.38
CA LEU A 105 5.95 -15.25 4.14
C LEU A 105 6.33 -16.55 4.85
N ASP A 106 7.60 -16.97 4.74
CA ASP A 106 8.08 -18.20 5.39
C ASP A 106 7.86 -18.13 6.91
N ARG A 107 8.18 -17.00 7.54
CA ARG A 107 7.99 -16.81 9.00
C ARG A 107 6.54 -16.82 9.45
N VAL A 108 5.60 -16.38 8.59
CA VAL A 108 4.15 -16.51 8.88
C VAL A 108 3.73 -17.96 8.76
N ILE A 109 4.19 -18.69 7.73
CA ILE A 109 3.89 -20.11 7.53
C ILE A 109 4.41 -20.96 8.69
N ASP A 110 5.64 -20.66 9.17
CA ASP A 110 6.29 -21.37 10.27
C ASP A 110 5.75 -20.99 11.66
N GLY A 111 4.82 -20.01 11.74
CA GLY A 111 4.23 -19.52 12.99
C GLY A 111 5.17 -18.68 13.86
N GLU A 112 6.30 -18.20 13.30
CA GLU A 112 7.17 -17.22 13.96
C GLU A 112 6.58 -15.82 13.97
N LEU A 113 5.73 -15.51 12.99
CA LEU A 113 4.89 -14.33 12.91
C LEU A 113 3.42 -14.76 12.92
N ASP A 114 2.59 -14.07 13.68
CA ASP A 114 1.16 -14.32 13.74
C ASP A 114 0.40 -13.78 12.52
N GLY A 115 1.02 -12.84 11.83
CA GLY A 115 0.50 -12.23 10.60
C GLY A 115 1.50 -11.24 10.04
N ALA A 116 1.20 -10.70 8.87
CA ALA A 116 2.10 -9.75 8.24
C ALA A 116 1.42 -8.87 7.20
N HIS A 117 2.00 -7.69 6.99
CA HIS A 117 1.86 -6.88 5.80
C HIS A 117 2.41 -7.66 4.61
N MET A 118 1.56 -8.06 3.66
CA MET A 118 1.91 -8.92 2.53
C MET A 118 1.57 -8.26 1.20
N LEU A 119 2.30 -8.67 0.16
CA LEU A 119 1.87 -8.46 -1.22
C LEU A 119 0.55 -9.19 -1.47
N ALA A 120 -0.43 -8.54 -2.08
CA ALA A 120 -1.76 -9.13 -2.27
C ALA A 120 -1.76 -10.45 -3.06
N GLY A 121 -0.76 -10.65 -3.93
CA GLY A 121 -0.57 -11.90 -4.66
C GLY A 121 0.04 -13.05 -3.84
N GLN A 122 0.70 -12.79 -2.68
CA GLN A 122 1.37 -13.85 -1.90
C GLN A 122 0.41 -14.86 -1.29
N PRO A 123 -0.70 -14.49 -0.62
CA PRO A 123 -1.68 -15.44 -0.11
C PRO A 123 -2.26 -16.32 -1.21
N LEU A 124 -2.56 -15.72 -2.36
CA LEU A 124 -3.11 -16.43 -3.53
C LEU A 124 -2.10 -17.44 -4.08
N ALA A 125 -0.86 -17.00 -4.31
CA ALA A 125 0.22 -17.85 -4.81
C ALA A 125 0.49 -19.04 -3.89
N ALA A 126 0.59 -18.80 -2.57
CA ALA A 126 0.79 -19.86 -1.58
C ALA A 126 -0.38 -20.86 -1.57
N THR A 127 -1.63 -20.36 -1.68
CA THR A 127 -2.82 -21.21 -1.67
C THR A 127 -2.94 -22.11 -2.91
N ILE A 128 -2.44 -21.66 -4.07
CA ILE A 128 -2.40 -22.46 -5.30
C ILE A 128 -1.10 -23.27 -5.48
N GLY A 129 -0.16 -23.19 -4.51
CA GLY A 129 1.11 -23.93 -4.54
C GLY A 129 2.18 -23.34 -5.46
N TYR A 130 2.10 -22.04 -5.83
CA TYR A 130 3.15 -21.41 -6.63
C TYR A 130 4.29 -20.91 -5.72
N GLY A 131 5.45 -21.54 -5.85
CA GLY A 131 6.68 -21.23 -5.09
C GLY A 131 6.71 -21.78 -3.66
N THR A 132 5.61 -21.84 -2.97
CA THR A 132 5.39 -22.49 -1.68
C THR A 132 3.93 -22.95 -1.59
N GLU A 133 3.63 -23.89 -0.70
CA GLU A 133 2.25 -24.36 -0.49
C GLU A 133 1.84 -24.07 0.96
N ALA A 134 0.88 -23.18 1.14
CA ALA A 134 0.32 -22.84 2.44
C ALA A 134 -1.06 -22.18 2.26
N HIS A 135 -1.97 -22.40 3.19
CA HIS A 135 -3.27 -21.71 3.17
C HIS A 135 -3.18 -20.44 4.00
N ILE A 136 -2.98 -19.33 3.30
CA ILE A 136 -2.97 -17.98 3.88
C ILE A 136 -4.28 -17.29 3.52
N VAL A 137 -4.86 -16.59 4.48
CA VAL A 137 -6.09 -15.81 4.29
C VAL A 137 -5.86 -14.33 4.62
N THR A 138 -6.67 -13.47 4.02
CA THR A 138 -6.65 -12.04 4.34
C THR A 138 -8.03 -11.52 4.69
N PRO A 139 -8.21 -11.02 5.93
CA PRO A 139 -9.43 -10.33 6.35
C PRO A 139 -9.41 -8.82 6.04
N PHE A 140 -8.28 -8.27 5.57
CA PHE A 140 -8.08 -6.84 5.48
C PHE A 140 -7.16 -6.49 4.31
N SER A 141 -7.64 -5.66 3.37
CA SER A 141 -6.82 -4.99 2.37
C SER A 141 -6.20 -3.74 3.00
N MET A 142 -4.92 -3.49 2.78
CA MET A 142 -4.21 -2.45 3.53
C MET A 142 -4.30 -1.07 2.89
N ASP A 143 -4.34 -1.01 1.56
CA ASP A 143 -4.38 0.23 0.80
C ASP A 143 -4.80 0.02 -0.66
N LEU A 144 -5.04 1.16 -1.32
CA LEU A 144 -5.11 1.26 -2.78
C LEU A 144 -3.96 2.14 -3.27
N ASN A 145 -3.42 1.80 -4.44
CA ASN A 145 -2.33 2.50 -5.10
C ASN A 145 -1.03 2.50 -4.25
N GLY A 146 -0.11 3.44 -4.49
CA GLY A 146 1.09 3.61 -3.66
C GLY A 146 2.39 3.17 -4.30
N ASN A 147 2.34 2.70 -5.56
CA ASN A 147 3.51 2.30 -6.34
C ASN A 147 3.85 3.32 -7.44
N GLY A 148 5.07 3.22 -7.94
CA GLY A 148 5.48 3.96 -9.14
C GLY A 148 6.55 3.22 -9.92
N ILE A 149 6.66 3.55 -11.21
CA ILE A 149 7.73 3.08 -12.07
C ILE A 149 8.71 4.21 -12.27
N THR A 150 9.95 3.98 -11.84
CA THR A 150 11.07 4.91 -11.95
C THR A 150 12.09 4.38 -12.95
N VAL A 151 12.61 5.25 -13.82
CA VAL A 151 13.73 4.95 -14.71
C VAL A 151 14.97 5.74 -14.29
N SER A 152 16.17 5.26 -14.66
CA SER A 152 17.43 6.00 -14.41
C SER A 152 17.47 7.31 -15.21
N ASN A 153 18.26 8.28 -14.75
CA ASN A 153 18.45 9.52 -15.49
C ASN A 153 18.97 9.30 -16.91
N GLU A 154 19.82 8.28 -17.12
CA GLU A 154 20.34 7.94 -18.45
C GLU A 154 19.18 7.53 -19.38
N VAL A 155 18.33 6.63 -18.93
CA VAL A 155 17.14 6.19 -19.68
C VAL A 155 16.16 7.34 -19.88
N TRP A 156 15.95 8.17 -18.86
CA TRP A 156 15.07 9.33 -18.94
C TRP A 156 15.49 10.32 -20.03
N GLU A 157 16.76 10.64 -20.12
CA GLU A 157 17.27 11.57 -21.15
C GLU A 157 17.11 11.02 -22.57
N GLU A 158 17.10 9.70 -22.74
CA GLU A 158 16.81 9.06 -24.03
C GLU A 158 15.30 9.00 -24.35
N MET A 159 14.43 8.83 -23.36
CA MET A 159 12.97 8.83 -23.51
C MET A 159 12.41 10.23 -23.75
N LYS A 160 12.90 11.22 -22.99
CA LYS A 160 12.36 12.58 -22.88
C LYS A 160 12.12 13.33 -24.20
N PRO A 161 12.97 13.20 -25.26
CA PRO A 161 12.73 13.84 -26.54
C PRO A 161 11.45 13.41 -27.26
N GLY A 162 10.98 12.20 -27.04
CA GLY A 162 9.75 11.64 -27.62
C GLY A 162 8.46 12.01 -26.88
N ILE A 163 8.58 12.46 -25.62
CA ILE A 163 7.43 12.67 -24.75
C ILE A 163 6.77 14.04 -25.03
N PRO A 164 5.43 14.11 -25.16
CA PRO A 164 4.72 15.37 -25.27
C PRO A 164 4.97 16.29 -24.08
N LYS A 165 4.93 17.59 -24.33
CA LYS A 165 5.15 18.61 -23.29
C LYS A 165 3.92 19.47 -23.11
N MET A 166 3.67 19.86 -21.87
CA MET A 166 2.72 20.89 -21.49
C MET A 166 3.21 22.27 -21.95
N ASP A 167 2.35 23.30 -21.88
CA ASP A 167 2.67 24.68 -22.27
C ASP A 167 3.86 25.28 -21.48
N ASP A 168 4.06 24.82 -20.25
CA ASP A 168 5.17 25.22 -19.39
C ASP A 168 6.48 24.42 -19.61
N GLY A 169 6.47 23.49 -20.57
CA GLY A 169 7.61 22.69 -20.97
C GLY A 169 7.82 21.39 -20.16
N ARG A 170 7.01 21.15 -19.12
CA ARG A 170 7.05 19.89 -18.36
C ARG A 170 6.47 18.72 -19.18
N PRO A 171 6.92 17.47 -18.90
CA PRO A 171 6.35 16.29 -19.57
C PRO A 171 4.85 16.14 -19.28
N VAL A 172 4.10 15.65 -20.26
CA VAL A 172 2.73 15.19 -20.06
C VAL A 172 2.77 13.81 -19.43
N HIS A 173 2.07 13.60 -18.32
CA HIS A 173 1.85 12.31 -17.67
C HIS A 173 0.41 11.82 -17.90
N PRO A 174 0.17 10.51 -17.87
CA PRO A 174 1.13 9.41 -17.67
C PRO A 174 2.08 9.20 -18.86
N ILE A 175 3.27 8.66 -18.60
CA ILE A 175 4.26 8.34 -19.64
C ILE A 175 4.26 6.83 -19.87
N GLY A 176 3.82 6.42 -21.06
CA GLY A 176 3.74 5.01 -21.43
C GLY A 176 5.10 4.40 -21.82
N ALA A 177 5.17 3.07 -21.83
CA ALA A 177 6.39 2.34 -22.19
C ALA A 177 6.72 2.38 -23.69
N GLU A 178 5.83 2.91 -24.55
CA GLU A 178 6.13 3.16 -25.96
C GLU A 178 7.31 4.13 -26.13
N TYR A 179 7.55 5.03 -25.16
CA TYR A 179 8.72 5.89 -25.15
C TYR A 179 9.99 5.21 -24.66
N LEU A 180 9.86 4.11 -23.90
CA LEU A 180 10.97 3.27 -23.45
C LEU A 180 11.40 2.27 -24.53
N LYS A 181 10.48 1.81 -25.36
CA LYS A 181 10.73 0.77 -26.37
C LYS A 181 11.95 1.05 -27.27
N PRO A 182 12.12 2.26 -27.85
CA PRO A 182 13.31 2.57 -28.67
C PRO A 182 14.64 2.47 -27.88
N VAL A 183 14.60 2.77 -26.57
CA VAL A 183 15.77 2.64 -25.69
C VAL A 183 16.13 1.17 -25.51
N ILE A 184 15.14 0.30 -25.26
CA ILE A 184 15.35 -1.17 -25.14
C ILE A 184 15.90 -1.74 -26.46
N GLU A 185 15.35 -1.35 -27.60
CA GLU A 185 15.81 -1.78 -28.91
C GLU A 185 17.27 -1.39 -29.15
N LYS A 186 17.67 -0.16 -28.82
CA LYS A 186 19.08 0.30 -28.87
C LYS A 186 20.01 -0.57 -28.00
N TYR A 187 19.61 -0.86 -26.75
CA TYR A 187 20.39 -1.73 -25.86
C TYR A 187 20.55 -3.14 -26.45
N THR A 188 19.49 -3.67 -27.03
CA THR A 188 19.51 -4.98 -27.71
C THR A 188 20.47 -4.97 -28.92
N GLU A 189 20.45 -3.93 -29.76
CA GLU A 189 21.36 -3.75 -30.88
C GLU A 189 22.84 -3.66 -30.43
N GLU A 190 23.08 -3.07 -29.25
CA GLU A 190 24.40 -3.01 -28.63
C GLU A 190 24.80 -4.32 -27.92
N GLY A 191 23.93 -5.33 -27.93
CA GLY A 191 24.14 -6.63 -27.25
C GLY A 191 24.12 -6.53 -25.73
N LYS A 192 23.42 -5.54 -25.18
CA LYS A 192 23.26 -5.31 -23.75
C LYS A 192 21.84 -5.70 -23.31
N PRO A 193 21.68 -6.48 -22.24
CA PRO A 193 20.36 -6.74 -21.67
C PRO A 193 19.80 -5.47 -21.01
N PHE A 194 18.51 -5.22 -21.17
CA PHE A 194 17.80 -4.15 -20.45
C PHE A 194 17.15 -4.71 -19.19
N ASN A 195 17.73 -4.40 -18.03
CA ASN A 195 17.29 -4.94 -16.75
C ASN A 195 16.42 -3.94 -15.99
N MET A 196 15.29 -4.40 -15.44
CA MET A 196 14.44 -3.63 -14.53
C MET A 196 14.23 -4.39 -13.22
N GLY A 197 14.00 -3.65 -12.13
CA GLY A 197 13.76 -4.21 -10.81
C GLY A 197 12.27 -4.39 -10.52
N MET A 198 11.91 -5.49 -9.89
CA MET A 198 10.61 -5.73 -9.25
C MET A 198 10.84 -6.37 -7.88
N VAL A 199 9.86 -6.31 -6.99
CA VAL A 199 10.10 -6.70 -5.58
C VAL A 199 9.91 -8.19 -5.32
N PHE A 200 9.03 -8.85 -6.07
CA PHE A 200 8.76 -10.29 -5.94
C PHE A 200 7.93 -10.79 -7.14
N PRO A 201 8.05 -12.07 -7.58
CA PRO A 201 7.35 -12.58 -8.76
C PRO A 201 5.83 -12.51 -8.72
N VAL A 202 5.22 -12.55 -7.55
CA VAL A 202 3.76 -12.47 -7.36
C VAL A 202 3.32 -11.15 -6.71
N SER A 203 4.09 -10.07 -6.95
CA SER A 203 3.79 -8.73 -6.47
C SER A 203 2.96 -7.93 -7.47
N THR A 204 2.16 -7.00 -6.96
CA THR A 204 1.53 -5.95 -7.76
C THR A 204 2.56 -5.22 -8.62
N HIS A 205 3.71 -4.85 -8.04
CA HIS A 205 4.82 -4.21 -8.73
C HIS A 205 5.32 -4.99 -9.98
N ASN A 206 5.40 -6.33 -9.88
CA ASN A 206 5.75 -7.15 -11.03
C ASN A 206 4.66 -7.13 -12.11
N TYR A 207 3.39 -7.21 -11.69
CA TYR A 207 2.28 -7.22 -12.63
C TYR A 207 2.03 -5.85 -13.26
N GLU A 208 2.19 -4.76 -12.52
CA GLU A 208 2.09 -3.39 -13.03
C GLU A 208 3.23 -3.05 -13.98
N LEU A 209 4.48 -3.44 -13.64
CA LEU A 209 5.63 -3.25 -14.52
C LEU A 209 5.43 -4.03 -15.82
N ARG A 210 4.98 -5.28 -15.76
CA ARG A 210 4.64 -6.09 -16.93
C ARG A 210 3.49 -5.51 -17.72
N TYR A 211 2.47 -4.98 -17.03
CA TYR A 211 1.32 -4.35 -17.66
C TYR A 211 1.73 -3.10 -18.44
N TRP A 212 2.48 -2.20 -17.80
CA TRP A 212 2.99 -0.98 -18.41
C TRP A 212 3.88 -1.27 -19.63
N LEU A 213 4.83 -2.20 -19.51
CA LEU A 213 5.68 -2.63 -20.62
C LEU A 213 4.85 -3.18 -21.78
N ALA A 214 3.91 -4.07 -21.49
CA ALA A 214 3.04 -4.69 -22.50
C ALA A 214 2.12 -3.67 -23.20
N ALA A 215 1.54 -2.72 -22.46
CA ALA A 215 0.74 -1.64 -23.02
C ALA A 215 1.55 -0.77 -24.01
N GLY A 216 2.85 -0.55 -23.73
CA GLY A 216 3.78 0.13 -24.64
C GLY A 216 4.39 -0.74 -25.73
N GLY A 217 3.95 -1.99 -25.86
CA GLY A 217 4.40 -2.91 -26.92
C GLY A 217 5.76 -3.56 -26.66
N VAL A 218 6.19 -3.64 -25.39
CA VAL A 218 7.40 -4.34 -24.93
C VAL A 218 7.02 -5.65 -24.25
N HIS A 219 7.61 -6.76 -24.67
CA HIS A 219 7.34 -8.07 -24.08
C HIS A 219 8.17 -8.29 -22.80
N PRO A 220 7.53 -8.41 -21.60
CA PRO A 220 8.27 -8.55 -20.33
C PRO A 220 8.70 -9.98 -19.99
N GLY A 221 8.38 -10.95 -20.86
CA GLY A 221 8.67 -12.38 -20.69
C GLY A 221 7.56 -13.20 -20.04
N PHE A 222 7.70 -14.53 -20.12
CA PHE A 222 6.82 -15.51 -19.49
C PHE A 222 7.53 -16.32 -18.43
N TYR A 223 6.75 -16.85 -17.50
CA TYR A 223 7.11 -17.95 -16.60
C TYR A 223 6.65 -19.28 -17.23
N SER A 224 7.29 -20.37 -16.83
CA SER A 224 6.80 -21.73 -17.08
C SER A 224 7.17 -22.65 -15.92
N PRO A 225 6.61 -23.86 -15.81
CA PRO A 225 7.01 -24.82 -14.79
C PRO A 225 8.51 -25.17 -14.81
N ASP A 226 9.13 -25.13 -16.00
CA ASP A 226 10.55 -25.43 -16.20
C ASP A 226 11.47 -24.20 -16.06
N ASP A 227 10.91 -22.98 -16.14
CA ASP A 227 11.63 -21.74 -16.02
C ASP A 227 10.80 -20.68 -15.26
N VAL A 228 11.10 -20.56 -13.98
CA VAL A 228 10.46 -19.61 -13.05
C VAL A 228 11.14 -18.24 -13.03
N SER A 229 12.06 -17.96 -13.96
CA SER A 229 12.71 -16.65 -14.06
C SER A 229 11.77 -15.53 -14.54
N GLY A 230 10.73 -15.90 -15.31
CA GLY A 230 9.82 -14.95 -15.95
C GLY A 230 10.43 -14.20 -17.13
N GLN A 231 11.49 -14.79 -17.76
CA GLN A 231 12.28 -14.15 -18.81
C GLN A 231 12.11 -14.79 -20.20
N ILE A 232 11.27 -15.83 -20.33
CA ILE A 232 11.04 -16.46 -21.64
C ILE A 232 10.47 -15.43 -22.62
N GLN A 233 11.15 -15.22 -23.75
CA GLN A 233 10.81 -14.24 -24.79
C GLN A 233 10.85 -12.76 -24.33
N ALA A 234 11.53 -12.44 -23.23
CA ALA A 234 11.58 -11.08 -22.70
C ALA A 234 12.44 -10.13 -23.58
N GLU A 235 11.90 -8.94 -23.87
CA GLU A 235 12.65 -7.80 -24.43
C GLU A 235 13.25 -6.97 -23.28
N ALA A 236 12.58 -6.91 -22.12
CA ALA A 236 13.09 -6.33 -20.87
C ALA A 236 13.16 -7.43 -19.80
N LEU A 237 14.31 -7.57 -19.14
CA LEU A 237 14.52 -8.58 -18.10
C LEU A 237 14.12 -8.03 -16.73
N LEU A 238 13.27 -8.73 -16.01
CA LEU A 238 12.82 -8.33 -14.68
C LEU A 238 13.53 -9.15 -13.60
N SER A 239 14.09 -8.46 -12.59
CA SER A 239 14.83 -9.10 -11.50
C SER A 239 14.34 -8.68 -10.13
N VAL A 240 14.38 -9.61 -9.17
CA VAL A 240 13.96 -9.34 -7.79
C VAL A 240 14.99 -8.45 -7.09
N THR A 241 14.53 -7.32 -6.56
CA THR A 241 15.31 -6.41 -5.73
C THR A 241 14.47 -5.98 -4.52
N PRO A 242 14.97 -6.11 -3.29
CA PRO A 242 14.25 -5.63 -2.10
C PRO A 242 13.98 -4.12 -2.17
N PRO A 243 12.78 -3.63 -1.75
CA PRO A 243 12.38 -2.24 -1.89
C PRO A 243 13.42 -1.21 -1.44
N PRO A 244 14.02 -1.29 -0.23
CA PRO A 244 15.00 -0.28 0.20
C PRO A 244 16.31 -0.28 -0.61
N GLN A 245 16.56 -1.31 -1.41
CA GLN A 245 17.77 -1.43 -2.23
C GLN A 245 17.57 -0.91 -3.66
N MET A 246 16.32 -0.68 -4.10
CA MET A 246 16.00 -0.24 -5.46
C MET A 246 16.77 1.02 -5.88
N PRO A 247 16.77 2.14 -5.09
CA PRO A 247 17.51 3.33 -5.49
C PRO A 247 19.02 3.09 -5.64
N ALA A 248 19.63 2.33 -4.73
CA ALA A 248 21.07 2.03 -4.78
C ALA A 248 21.42 1.13 -5.97
N THR A 249 20.56 0.18 -6.33
CA THR A 249 20.74 -0.72 -7.47
C THR A 249 20.60 0.03 -8.80
N LEU A 250 19.69 1.03 -8.86
CA LEU A 250 19.54 1.95 -9.99
C LEU A 250 20.78 2.84 -10.12
N GLU A 251 21.25 3.46 -9.03
CA GLU A 251 22.44 4.31 -8.99
C GLU A 251 23.71 3.58 -9.44
N ALA A 252 23.81 2.28 -9.09
CA ALA A 252 24.90 1.41 -9.51
C ALA A 252 24.83 0.98 -10.98
N GLY A 253 23.74 1.28 -11.71
CA GLY A 253 23.54 0.87 -13.10
C GLY A 253 23.32 -0.64 -13.28
N THR A 254 22.93 -1.36 -12.23
CA THR A 254 22.62 -2.80 -12.32
C THR A 254 21.22 -3.01 -12.91
N ILE A 255 20.31 -2.11 -12.64
CA ILE A 255 18.99 -1.98 -13.25
C ILE A 255 18.84 -0.58 -13.85
N TYR A 256 18.03 -0.46 -14.90
CA TYR A 256 17.78 0.80 -15.61
C TYR A 256 16.43 1.44 -15.27
N GLY A 257 15.61 0.73 -14.55
CA GLY A 257 14.35 1.18 -13.99
C GLY A 257 13.80 0.13 -13.03
N TYR A 258 12.71 0.45 -12.35
CA TYR A 258 12.05 -0.46 -11.43
C TYR A 258 10.60 -0.05 -11.18
N CYS A 259 9.78 -0.99 -10.66
CA CYS A 259 8.52 -0.71 -10.00
C CYS A 259 8.65 -1.03 -8.51
N VAL A 260 8.27 -0.09 -7.65
CA VAL A 260 8.36 -0.23 -6.19
C VAL A 260 7.33 0.66 -5.50
N GLY A 261 6.92 0.26 -4.28
CA GLY A 261 6.13 1.09 -3.38
C GLY A 261 6.94 2.26 -2.80
N GLU A 262 6.23 3.29 -2.34
CA GLU A 262 6.85 4.43 -1.70
C GLU A 262 7.47 4.07 -0.33
N PRO A 263 8.54 4.79 0.07
CA PRO A 263 9.03 6.07 -0.48
C PRO A 263 10.19 5.92 -1.47
N TRP A 264 10.41 4.78 -2.06
CA TRP A 264 11.65 4.49 -2.77
C TRP A 264 11.71 5.10 -4.18
N ASN A 265 10.58 5.49 -4.79
CA ASN A 265 10.56 6.33 -5.99
C ASN A 265 10.93 7.77 -5.62
N GLN A 266 10.31 8.32 -4.57
CA GLN A 266 10.64 9.67 -4.09
C GLN A 266 12.08 9.77 -3.58
N GLN A 267 12.64 8.69 -3.03
CA GLN A 267 14.05 8.63 -2.65
C GLN A 267 14.99 8.78 -3.87
N ALA A 268 14.62 8.21 -5.02
CA ALA A 268 15.39 8.37 -6.25
C ALA A 268 15.34 9.81 -6.77
N VAL A 269 14.16 10.44 -6.74
CA VAL A 269 13.99 11.86 -7.09
C VAL A 269 14.81 12.77 -6.15
N PHE A 270 14.69 12.54 -4.85
CA PHE A 270 15.41 13.30 -3.84
C PHE A 270 16.94 13.24 -4.03
N LYS A 271 17.46 12.04 -4.33
CA LYS A 271 18.88 11.84 -4.66
C LYS A 271 19.26 12.33 -6.05
N GLY A 272 18.31 12.60 -6.93
CA GLY A 272 18.56 12.99 -8.32
C GLY A 272 19.17 11.88 -9.18
N ILE A 273 18.78 10.62 -8.93
CA ILE A 273 19.32 9.43 -9.64
C ILE A 273 18.29 8.75 -10.55
N GLY A 274 17.01 9.13 -10.46
CA GLY A 274 15.94 8.54 -11.26
C GLY A 274 14.73 9.45 -11.35
N VAL A 275 13.86 9.14 -12.31
CA VAL A 275 12.64 9.87 -12.63
C VAL A 275 11.48 8.88 -12.68
N PRO A 276 10.47 9.02 -11.81
CA PRO A 276 9.20 8.32 -11.96
C PRO A 276 8.50 8.72 -13.26
N VAL A 277 8.12 7.73 -14.06
CA VAL A 277 7.45 7.95 -15.36
C VAL A 277 5.95 7.76 -15.27
N ILE A 278 5.49 6.94 -14.34
CA ILE A 278 4.08 6.62 -14.13
C ILE A 278 3.85 6.12 -12.72
N THR A 279 2.70 6.43 -12.14
CA THR A 279 2.21 5.84 -10.89
C THR A 279 1.28 4.66 -11.20
N ASP A 280 1.09 3.76 -10.25
CA ASP A 280 0.12 2.68 -10.37
C ASP A 280 -1.33 3.17 -10.48
N TYR A 281 -1.66 4.28 -9.81
CA TYR A 281 -2.95 4.98 -10.01
C TYR A 281 -3.20 5.34 -11.48
N GLU A 282 -2.15 5.68 -12.25
CA GLU A 282 -2.24 6.00 -13.68
C GLU A 282 -2.25 4.73 -14.55
N ILE A 283 -1.75 3.58 -14.04
CA ILE A 283 -1.84 2.28 -14.73
C ILE A 283 -3.24 1.69 -14.57
N TRP A 284 -3.75 1.66 -13.36
CA TRP A 284 -5.08 1.20 -12.98
C TRP A 284 -5.56 1.97 -11.75
N LYS A 285 -6.49 2.89 -11.95
CA LYS A 285 -7.01 3.74 -10.89
C LYS A 285 -7.65 2.94 -9.77
N ASP A 286 -7.30 3.29 -8.53
CA ASP A 286 -7.77 2.66 -7.29
C ASP A 286 -7.47 1.15 -7.26
N ASN A 287 -6.30 0.75 -7.74
CA ASN A 287 -5.85 -0.63 -7.71
C ASN A 287 -5.55 -1.09 -6.28
N PRO A 288 -5.87 -2.37 -5.91
CA PRO A 288 -5.49 -2.94 -4.63
C PRO A 288 -3.97 -3.22 -4.62
N GLU A 289 -3.32 -3.02 -3.46
CA GLU A 289 -1.87 -3.17 -3.42
C GLU A 289 -1.42 -4.16 -2.35
N LYS A 290 -1.65 -3.90 -1.06
CA LYS A 290 -1.23 -4.77 0.04
C LYS A 290 -2.42 -5.38 0.78
N VAL A 291 -2.13 -6.47 1.47
CA VAL A 291 -3.09 -7.12 2.36
C VAL A 291 -2.45 -7.45 3.70
N PHE A 292 -3.25 -7.61 4.73
CA PHE A 292 -2.81 -8.21 5.98
C PHE A 292 -3.09 -9.72 5.90
N GLY A 293 -2.03 -10.53 5.89
CA GLY A 293 -2.11 -11.99 5.74
C GLY A 293 -1.87 -12.72 7.07
N ILE A 294 -2.67 -13.75 7.31
CA ILE A 294 -2.56 -14.71 8.42
C ILE A 294 -2.75 -16.12 7.89
N THR A 295 -2.29 -17.14 8.62
CA THR A 295 -2.64 -18.51 8.22
C THR A 295 -4.14 -18.78 8.44
N ALA A 296 -4.74 -19.64 7.62
CA ALA A 296 -6.11 -20.06 7.81
C ALA A 296 -6.32 -20.74 9.19
N GLU A 297 -5.32 -21.52 9.63
CA GLU A 297 -5.30 -22.16 10.95
C GLU A 297 -5.36 -21.10 12.07
N PHE A 298 -4.54 -20.04 11.99
CA PHE A 298 -4.60 -18.95 12.97
C PHE A 298 -5.99 -18.31 13.03
N ALA A 299 -6.60 -18.03 11.87
CA ALA A 299 -7.94 -17.42 11.80
C ALA A 299 -9.04 -18.33 12.40
N GLU A 300 -8.93 -19.66 12.19
CA GLU A 300 -9.87 -20.65 12.71
C GLU A 300 -9.71 -20.88 14.22
N GLU A 301 -8.48 -20.92 14.71
CA GLU A 301 -8.18 -21.13 16.13
C GLU A 301 -8.37 -19.86 16.98
N ASN A 302 -8.24 -18.67 16.37
CA ASN A 302 -8.27 -17.39 17.06
C ASN A 302 -9.30 -16.40 16.46
N PRO A 303 -10.58 -16.77 16.32
CA PRO A 303 -11.57 -15.94 15.63
C PRO A 303 -11.85 -14.60 16.32
N LYS A 304 -11.84 -14.54 17.65
CA LYS A 304 -12.05 -13.28 18.37
C LYS A 304 -10.82 -12.38 18.28
N THR A 305 -9.63 -12.96 18.39
CA THR A 305 -8.35 -12.24 18.20
C THR A 305 -8.26 -11.68 16.78
N THR A 306 -8.63 -12.47 15.76
CA THR A 306 -8.67 -12.02 14.36
C THR A 306 -9.68 -10.88 14.16
N LYS A 307 -10.83 -10.94 14.80
CA LYS A 307 -11.81 -9.84 14.79
C LYS A 307 -11.25 -8.58 15.47
N ALA A 308 -10.63 -8.70 16.64
CA ALA A 308 -10.05 -7.59 17.39
C ALA A 308 -8.93 -6.90 16.58
N LEU A 309 -8.02 -7.67 15.99
CA LEU A 309 -6.96 -7.11 15.15
C LEU A 309 -7.51 -6.39 13.91
N THR A 310 -8.54 -6.96 13.27
CA THR A 310 -9.18 -6.35 12.10
C THR A 310 -9.86 -5.03 12.46
N ARG A 311 -10.50 -4.93 13.63
CA ARG A 311 -11.07 -3.68 14.19
C ARG A 311 -9.99 -2.61 14.36
N ALA A 312 -8.85 -2.98 14.97
CA ALA A 312 -7.74 -2.05 15.17
C ALA A 312 -7.17 -1.51 13.83
N LEU A 313 -7.03 -2.38 12.83
CA LEU A 313 -6.55 -2.00 11.49
C LEU A 313 -7.54 -1.11 10.74
N ILE A 314 -8.85 -1.40 10.81
CA ILE A 314 -9.90 -0.54 10.23
C ILE A 314 -9.83 0.86 10.84
N ARG A 315 -9.72 0.98 12.16
CA ARG A 315 -9.61 2.27 12.86
C ARG A 315 -8.37 3.05 12.46
N ALA A 316 -7.24 2.37 12.30
CA ALA A 316 -6.00 2.99 11.83
C ALA A 316 -6.15 3.52 10.40
N ALA A 317 -6.77 2.74 9.51
CA ALA A 317 -7.04 3.16 8.14
C ALA A 317 -8.00 4.36 8.09
N MET A 318 -9.08 4.35 8.89
CA MET A 318 -10.00 5.48 9.04
C MET A 318 -9.25 6.74 9.48
N TRP A 319 -8.40 6.64 10.49
CA TRP A 319 -7.61 7.76 10.99
C TRP A 319 -6.67 8.33 9.91
N LEU A 320 -6.06 7.46 9.10
CA LEU A 320 -5.17 7.89 8.01
C LEU A 320 -5.87 8.75 6.97
N ASP A 321 -7.12 8.47 6.63
CA ASP A 321 -7.87 9.16 5.58
C ASP A 321 -8.86 10.22 6.13
N GLU A 322 -8.89 10.39 7.44
CA GLU A 322 -9.81 11.32 8.11
C GLU A 322 -9.61 12.77 7.63
N ASN A 323 -10.73 13.51 7.47
CA ASN A 323 -10.72 14.93 7.13
C ASN A 323 -9.81 15.26 5.92
N GLU A 324 -9.97 14.56 4.80
CA GLU A 324 -9.19 14.76 3.59
C GLU A 324 -7.66 14.63 3.84
N ASN A 325 -7.26 13.57 4.54
CA ASN A 325 -5.87 13.26 4.87
C ASN A 325 -5.21 14.21 5.90
N ALA A 326 -5.99 14.87 6.77
CA ALA A 326 -5.46 15.83 7.74
C ALA A 326 -4.41 15.23 8.69
N ASN A 327 -4.48 13.93 8.96
CA ASN A 327 -3.57 13.22 9.86
C ASN A 327 -2.27 12.71 9.18
N ARG A 328 -2.16 12.84 7.85
CA ARG A 328 -1.00 12.35 7.10
C ARG A 328 0.35 12.95 7.52
N PRO A 329 0.45 14.25 7.89
CA PRO A 329 1.71 14.79 8.42
C PRO A 329 2.20 14.07 9.68
N GLU A 330 1.29 13.74 10.63
CA GLU A 330 1.65 12.95 11.82
C GLU A 330 2.04 11.51 11.43
N ALA A 331 1.32 10.89 10.51
CA ALA A 331 1.68 9.57 9.99
C ALA A 331 3.08 9.56 9.36
N VAL A 332 3.46 10.61 8.63
CA VAL A 332 4.81 10.77 8.06
C VAL A 332 5.86 10.88 9.14
N GLU A 333 5.61 11.63 10.23
CA GLU A 333 6.52 11.70 11.38
C GLU A 333 6.74 10.33 12.02
N ILE A 334 5.69 9.54 12.17
CA ILE A 334 5.76 8.18 12.70
C ILE A 334 6.57 7.29 11.75
N LEU A 335 6.21 7.24 10.48
CA LEU A 335 6.85 6.38 9.48
C LEU A 335 8.32 6.74 9.23
N SER A 336 8.73 7.99 9.43
CA SER A 336 10.13 8.41 9.25
C SER A 336 11.07 7.87 10.33
N ARG A 337 10.55 7.36 11.45
CA ARG A 337 11.36 6.74 12.49
C ARG A 337 12.03 5.45 11.99
N SER A 338 13.22 5.16 12.50
CA SER A 338 14.05 4.02 12.06
C SER A 338 13.43 2.65 12.31
N GLU A 339 12.55 2.53 13.28
CA GLU A 339 11.79 1.32 13.62
C GLU A 339 10.73 0.98 12.56
N TYR A 340 10.24 1.94 11.78
CA TYR A 340 9.27 1.77 10.71
C TYR A 340 9.95 1.85 9.33
N VAL A 341 9.62 2.82 8.51
CA VAL A 341 10.18 2.99 7.16
C VAL A 341 11.63 3.51 7.24
N GLY A 342 11.86 4.56 8.05
CA GLY A 342 13.19 5.10 8.31
C GLY A 342 13.77 5.91 7.16
N ALA A 343 12.95 6.41 6.23
CA ALA A 343 13.33 7.41 5.24
C ALA A 343 13.10 8.82 5.77
N ASP A 344 13.75 9.82 5.16
CA ASP A 344 13.60 11.22 5.56
C ASP A 344 12.13 11.67 5.45
N TYR A 345 11.69 12.52 6.39
CA TYR A 345 10.33 13.05 6.43
C TYR A 345 9.88 13.62 5.08
N GLU A 346 10.72 14.46 4.45
CA GLU A 346 10.40 15.11 3.17
C GLU A 346 10.20 14.12 2.02
N VAL A 347 10.93 13.00 2.05
CA VAL A 347 10.81 11.93 1.07
C VAL A 347 9.47 11.20 1.20
N ILE A 348 9.10 10.81 2.43
CA ILE A 348 7.82 10.15 2.71
C ILE A 348 6.66 11.11 2.45
N ALA A 349 6.77 12.39 2.87
CA ALA A 349 5.72 13.38 2.72
C ALA A 349 5.34 13.64 1.25
N ASN A 350 6.28 13.50 0.32
CA ASN A 350 6.03 13.75 -1.10
C ASN A 350 4.95 12.84 -1.72
N SER A 351 4.71 11.67 -1.18
CA SER A 351 3.65 10.75 -1.64
C SER A 351 2.48 10.67 -0.66
N MET A 352 2.75 10.74 0.64
CA MET A 352 1.75 10.54 1.68
C MET A 352 0.81 11.73 1.88
N THR A 353 1.17 12.94 1.45
CA THR A 353 0.40 14.17 1.71
C THR A 353 -0.35 14.71 0.47
N GLY A 354 -0.69 13.84 -0.47
CA GLY A 354 -1.51 14.18 -1.65
C GLY A 354 -0.76 14.86 -2.77
N THR A 355 0.55 14.69 -2.84
CA THR A 355 1.41 15.19 -3.92
C THR A 355 2.34 14.09 -4.40
N PHE A 356 2.93 14.27 -5.58
CA PHE A 356 3.97 13.38 -6.11
C PHE A 356 4.98 14.21 -6.92
N GLU A 357 6.27 13.99 -6.71
CA GLU A 357 7.34 14.67 -7.43
C GLU A 357 7.92 13.75 -8.49
N TYR A 358 7.77 14.12 -9.78
CA TYR A 358 8.26 13.32 -10.91
C TYR A 358 9.72 13.63 -11.25
N GLU A 359 10.06 14.88 -11.49
CA GLU A 359 11.44 15.38 -11.54
C GLU A 359 11.64 16.37 -10.39
N LYS A 360 12.87 16.60 -9.98
CA LYS A 360 13.18 17.58 -8.92
C LYS A 360 12.62 18.96 -9.26
N GLY A 361 11.62 19.38 -8.48
CA GLY A 361 10.87 20.62 -8.69
C GLY A 361 9.59 20.48 -9.51
N ASP A 362 9.29 19.30 -10.10
CA ASP A 362 8.01 19.00 -10.75
C ASP A 362 7.10 18.22 -9.80
N LYS A 363 6.65 18.90 -8.75
CA LYS A 363 5.72 18.36 -7.77
C LYS A 363 4.28 18.65 -8.19
N ARG A 364 3.46 17.60 -8.29
CA ARG A 364 2.09 17.68 -8.77
C ARG A 364 1.09 17.18 -7.72
N PRO A 365 -0.15 17.68 -7.69
CA PRO A 365 -1.21 17.11 -6.88
C PRO A 365 -1.57 15.69 -7.35
N VAL A 366 -1.52 14.73 -6.44
CA VAL A 366 -2.00 13.35 -6.62
C VAL A 366 -2.64 12.92 -5.29
N PRO A 367 -3.85 13.43 -4.95
CA PRO A 367 -4.44 13.27 -3.62
C PRO A 367 -4.77 11.82 -3.27
N ASP A 368 -5.00 10.97 -4.25
CA ASP A 368 -5.35 9.56 -4.10
C ASP A 368 -4.17 8.62 -4.45
N PHE A 369 -2.92 9.12 -4.36
CA PHE A 369 -1.75 8.28 -4.59
C PHE A 369 -1.67 7.10 -3.60
N ASN A 370 -1.91 7.33 -2.30
CA ASN A 370 -2.16 6.28 -1.32
C ASN A 370 -3.52 6.50 -0.65
N VAL A 371 -4.37 5.51 -0.70
CA VAL A 371 -5.69 5.51 -0.06
C VAL A 371 -5.75 4.35 0.91
N PHE A 372 -6.07 4.62 2.20
CA PHE A 372 -6.08 3.59 3.23
C PHE A 372 -7.49 3.17 3.67
N PHE A 373 -8.49 4.03 3.50
CA PHE A 373 -9.87 3.72 3.91
C PHE A 373 -10.92 4.12 2.89
N ARG A 374 -10.82 5.31 2.29
CA ARG A 374 -11.76 5.79 1.28
C ARG A 374 -11.92 4.77 0.15
N TYR A 375 -13.04 4.83 -0.57
CA TYR A 375 -13.34 3.94 -1.71
C TYR A 375 -13.37 2.45 -1.32
N ASN A 376 -13.68 2.16 -0.03
CA ASN A 376 -13.65 0.81 0.54
C ASN A 376 -12.28 0.12 0.38
N ALA A 377 -11.19 0.89 0.53
CA ALA A 377 -9.82 0.41 0.36
C ALA A 377 -9.49 -0.80 1.22
N THR A 378 -10.09 -0.87 2.42
CA THR A 378 -9.81 -1.95 3.39
C THR A 378 -10.64 -3.22 3.19
N TYR A 379 -11.69 -3.15 2.36
CA TYR A 379 -12.53 -4.31 2.10
C TYR A 379 -11.85 -5.27 1.11
N PRO A 380 -11.64 -6.55 1.49
CA PRO A 380 -10.97 -7.52 0.62
C PRO A 380 -11.94 -8.06 -0.44
N TYR A 381 -12.02 -7.38 -1.59
CA TYR A 381 -12.89 -7.79 -2.70
C TYR A 381 -12.38 -9.06 -3.38
N TYR A 382 -13.27 -9.99 -3.71
CA TYR A 382 -12.93 -11.17 -4.52
C TYR A 382 -12.46 -10.80 -5.93
N SER A 383 -13.02 -9.73 -6.52
CA SER A 383 -12.56 -9.23 -7.82
C SER A 383 -11.09 -8.83 -7.81
N ASP A 384 -10.59 -8.29 -6.69
CA ASP A 384 -9.18 -7.89 -6.55
C ASP A 384 -8.28 -9.15 -6.59
N ALA A 385 -8.66 -10.20 -5.85
CA ALA A 385 -7.99 -11.50 -5.91
C ALA A 385 -8.01 -12.11 -7.33
N VAL A 386 -9.15 -12.03 -8.01
CA VAL A 386 -9.29 -12.53 -9.38
C VAL A 386 -8.36 -11.80 -10.35
N TRP A 387 -8.15 -10.47 -10.18
CA TRP A 387 -7.20 -9.75 -11.01
C TRP A 387 -5.78 -10.31 -10.88
N TYR A 388 -5.30 -10.54 -9.65
CA TYR A 388 -3.98 -11.14 -9.43
C TYR A 388 -3.85 -12.52 -10.07
N LEU A 389 -4.85 -13.38 -9.89
CA LEU A 389 -4.88 -14.72 -10.52
C LEU A 389 -4.89 -14.61 -12.04
N SER A 390 -5.61 -13.63 -12.62
CA SER A 390 -5.62 -13.39 -14.06
C SER A 390 -4.24 -12.96 -14.57
N GLN A 391 -3.50 -12.13 -13.82
CA GLN A 391 -2.13 -11.76 -14.16
C GLN A 391 -1.16 -12.96 -14.00
N MET A 392 -1.32 -13.78 -12.95
CA MET A 392 -0.55 -15.02 -12.81
C MET A 392 -0.76 -15.94 -14.02
N ARG A 393 -1.99 -16.03 -14.52
CA ARG A 393 -2.32 -16.80 -15.72
C ARG A 393 -1.76 -16.16 -16.99
N ARG A 394 -1.95 -14.86 -17.17
CA ARG A 394 -1.44 -14.08 -18.30
C ARG A 394 0.06 -14.27 -18.52
N TRP A 395 0.83 -14.38 -17.44
CA TRP A 395 2.28 -14.46 -17.49
C TRP A 395 2.84 -15.88 -17.32
N GLY A 396 1.98 -16.91 -17.22
CA GLY A 396 2.38 -18.33 -17.20
C GLY A 396 2.75 -18.89 -15.82
N GLN A 397 2.52 -18.14 -14.73
CA GLN A 397 2.70 -18.65 -13.36
C GLN A 397 1.62 -19.69 -13.00
N ILE A 398 0.41 -19.50 -13.48
CA ILE A 398 -0.62 -20.53 -13.56
C ILE A 398 -0.46 -21.19 -14.93
N SER A 399 0.18 -22.35 -14.96
CA SER A 399 0.58 -23.05 -16.20
C SER A 399 -0.57 -23.70 -16.95
N GLU A 400 -1.65 -24.06 -16.25
CA GLU A 400 -2.82 -24.71 -16.82
C GLU A 400 -3.93 -23.72 -17.14
N THR A 401 -4.77 -24.07 -18.14
CA THR A 401 -6.00 -23.32 -18.41
C THR A 401 -7.00 -23.51 -17.28
N GLN A 402 -7.68 -22.41 -16.88
CA GLN A 402 -8.63 -22.42 -15.78
C GLN A 402 -10.01 -21.93 -16.24
N THR A 403 -11.07 -22.39 -15.57
CA THR A 403 -12.42 -21.86 -15.78
C THR A 403 -12.64 -20.56 -14.95
N ASP A 404 -13.63 -19.74 -15.31
CA ASP A 404 -13.95 -18.54 -14.54
C ASP A 404 -14.37 -18.88 -13.10
N GLU A 405 -15.02 -20.03 -12.88
CA GLU A 405 -15.40 -20.53 -11.56
C GLU A 405 -14.18 -20.85 -10.69
N TRP A 406 -13.09 -21.37 -11.27
CA TRP A 406 -11.88 -21.68 -10.53
C TRP A 406 -11.28 -20.41 -9.90
N TYR A 407 -11.29 -19.27 -10.62
CA TYR A 407 -10.80 -18.00 -10.09
C TYR A 407 -11.64 -17.53 -8.91
N ASP A 408 -12.97 -17.64 -8.99
CA ASP A 408 -13.89 -17.31 -7.89
C ASP A 408 -13.65 -18.22 -6.66
N GLU A 409 -13.51 -19.54 -6.88
CA GLU A 409 -13.23 -20.49 -5.80
C GLU A 409 -11.93 -20.21 -5.07
N VAL A 410 -10.85 -19.89 -5.77
CA VAL A 410 -9.56 -19.53 -5.16
C VAL A 410 -9.67 -18.20 -4.42
N ALA A 411 -10.30 -17.19 -5.02
CA ALA A 411 -10.51 -15.89 -4.40
C ALA A 411 -11.24 -16.03 -3.04
N ARG A 412 -12.31 -16.81 -2.99
CA ARG A 412 -13.11 -17.06 -1.76
C ARG A 412 -12.38 -17.87 -0.70
N ARG A 413 -11.40 -18.69 -1.08
CA ARG A 413 -10.56 -19.42 -0.12
C ARG A 413 -9.57 -18.49 0.59
N VAL A 414 -9.17 -17.40 -0.02
CA VAL A 414 -8.09 -16.51 0.44
C VAL A 414 -8.64 -15.22 1.03
N TYR A 415 -9.52 -14.52 0.32
CA TYR A 415 -10.06 -13.24 0.74
C TYR A 415 -11.27 -13.46 1.64
N ARG A 416 -11.28 -12.83 2.83
CA ARG A 416 -12.27 -13.09 3.91
C ARG A 416 -13.07 -11.84 4.26
N PRO A 417 -13.90 -11.34 3.31
CA PRO A 417 -14.80 -10.22 3.60
C PRO A 417 -15.81 -10.50 4.71
N ASP A 418 -16.09 -11.77 4.99
CA ASP A 418 -16.94 -12.19 6.11
C ASP A 418 -16.34 -11.77 7.47
N ILE A 419 -15.03 -11.99 7.68
CA ILE A 419 -14.31 -11.56 8.89
C ILE A 419 -14.26 -10.04 8.96
N TYR A 420 -13.98 -9.38 7.84
CA TYR A 420 -13.96 -7.92 7.76
C TYR A 420 -15.29 -7.30 8.16
N LEU A 421 -16.42 -7.78 7.59
CA LEU A 421 -17.74 -7.24 7.87
C LEU A 421 -18.20 -7.53 9.31
N ASP A 422 -17.80 -8.65 9.90
CA ASP A 422 -18.08 -8.93 11.33
C ASP A 422 -17.33 -7.94 12.25
N ALA A 423 -16.07 -7.63 11.93
CA ALA A 423 -15.30 -6.59 12.64
C ALA A 423 -15.92 -5.20 12.45
N ALA A 424 -16.25 -4.83 11.21
CA ALA A 424 -16.86 -3.56 10.85
C ALA A 424 -18.22 -3.38 11.56
N ARG A 425 -19.07 -4.42 11.60
CA ARG A 425 -20.37 -4.39 12.30
C ARG A 425 -20.17 -4.04 13.77
N SER A 426 -19.22 -4.68 14.43
CA SER A 426 -18.96 -4.40 15.85
C SER A 426 -18.43 -2.99 16.10
N LEU A 427 -17.66 -2.40 15.17
CA LEU A 427 -17.25 -0.99 15.27
C LEU A 427 -18.45 -0.03 15.16
N VAL A 428 -19.42 -0.35 14.29
CA VAL A 428 -20.66 0.44 14.17
C VAL A 428 -21.52 0.29 15.43
N ASP A 429 -21.66 -0.92 15.94
CA ASP A 429 -22.43 -1.19 17.17
C ASP A 429 -21.85 -0.47 18.39
N ASP A 430 -20.53 -0.32 18.45
CA ASP A 430 -19.80 0.40 19.50
C ASP A 430 -19.78 1.93 19.27
N GLY A 431 -20.31 2.42 18.13
CA GLY A 431 -20.32 3.84 17.77
C GLY A 431 -18.95 4.40 17.38
N LEU A 432 -18.02 3.52 16.99
CA LEU A 432 -16.66 3.88 16.53
C LEU A 432 -16.58 4.11 15.02
N ALA A 433 -17.61 3.73 14.28
CA ALA A 433 -17.74 3.92 12.84
C ALA A 433 -19.24 4.12 12.48
N SER A 434 -19.50 4.54 11.25
CA SER A 434 -20.84 4.73 10.71
C SER A 434 -21.24 3.57 9.78
N GLU A 435 -22.53 3.26 9.69
CA GLU A 435 -23.08 2.33 8.68
C GLU A 435 -22.66 2.72 7.24
N ALA A 436 -22.53 4.00 6.96
CA ALA A 436 -22.17 4.49 5.64
C ALA A 436 -20.70 4.24 5.26
N ASP A 437 -19.87 3.85 6.21
CA ASP A 437 -18.42 3.67 5.99
C ASP A 437 -18.08 2.32 5.34
N PHE A 438 -19.06 1.40 5.23
CA PHE A 438 -18.80 0.03 4.80
C PHE A 438 -19.73 -0.46 3.69
N PRO A 439 -19.26 -1.36 2.81
CA PRO A 439 -20.03 -1.85 1.65
C PRO A 439 -20.90 -3.07 2.01
N TRP A 440 -21.95 -2.88 2.82
CA TRP A 440 -22.81 -3.98 3.33
C TRP A 440 -23.53 -4.78 2.25
N ASP A 441 -23.90 -4.13 1.14
CA ASP A 441 -24.75 -4.71 0.08
C ASP A 441 -23.94 -5.33 -1.06
N THR A 442 -22.61 -5.44 -0.93
CA THR A 442 -21.77 -6.05 -1.96
C THR A 442 -21.78 -7.57 -1.89
N ASP A 443 -21.70 -8.22 -3.05
CA ASP A 443 -21.44 -9.67 -3.17
C ASP A 443 -19.94 -10.00 -3.20
N GLY A 444 -19.09 -9.01 -2.91
CA GLY A 444 -17.64 -9.14 -2.89
C GLY A 444 -16.95 -8.82 -4.22
N TYR A 445 -17.70 -8.36 -5.21
CA TYR A 445 -17.16 -7.97 -6.52
C TYR A 445 -17.34 -6.47 -6.76
N ARG A 446 -16.26 -5.81 -7.18
CA ARG A 446 -16.34 -4.45 -7.71
C ARG A 446 -17.12 -4.45 -9.02
N PRO A 447 -17.79 -3.36 -9.39
CA PRO A 447 -18.25 -3.16 -10.75
C PRO A 447 -17.10 -3.30 -11.77
N PRO A 448 -17.37 -3.63 -13.06
CA PRO A 448 -16.33 -3.70 -14.07
C PRO A 448 -15.48 -2.43 -14.07
N GLN A 449 -14.15 -2.59 -13.97
CA GLN A 449 -13.17 -1.51 -13.90
C GLN A 449 -12.75 -1.11 -15.32
N THR A 450 -12.79 0.17 -15.65
CA THR A 450 -12.55 0.70 -17.00
C THR A 450 -11.41 1.71 -17.05
N GLU A 451 -10.84 2.08 -15.90
CA GLU A 451 -9.80 3.11 -15.80
C GLU A 451 -8.41 2.46 -15.77
N PHE A 452 -8.08 1.76 -16.88
CA PHE A 452 -6.75 1.20 -17.15
C PHE A 452 -6.01 2.04 -18.19
N LEU A 453 -4.68 2.02 -18.15
CA LEU A 453 -3.79 2.74 -19.07
C LEU A 453 -4.08 2.48 -20.57
N ASP A 454 -4.55 1.30 -20.92
CA ASP A 454 -4.81 0.83 -22.29
C ASP A 454 -6.30 0.72 -22.63
N ASP A 455 -7.17 1.36 -21.84
CA ASP A 455 -8.64 1.38 -22.04
C ASP A 455 -9.30 -0.01 -21.98
N VAL A 456 -8.62 -1.04 -21.47
CA VAL A 456 -9.17 -2.38 -21.29
C VAL A 456 -10.12 -2.40 -20.09
N THR A 457 -11.22 -3.14 -20.20
CA THR A 457 -12.16 -3.34 -19.09
C THR A 457 -11.85 -4.64 -18.35
N PHE A 458 -11.69 -4.56 -17.05
CA PHE A 458 -11.61 -5.72 -16.16
C PHE A 458 -12.96 -5.98 -15.46
N ASP A 459 -13.54 -7.15 -15.71
CA ASP A 459 -14.66 -7.70 -14.95
C ASP A 459 -14.19 -8.94 -14.20
N GLY A 460 -14.16 -8.87 -12.86
CA GLY A 460 -13.75 -10.00 -12.02
C GLY A 460 -14.61 -11.25 -12.17
N ARG A 461 -15.80 -11.15 -12.79
CA ARG A 461 -16.68 -12.30 -13.09
C ARG A 461 -16.38 -12.97 -14.42
N ALA A 462 -15.51 -12.38 -15.25
CA ALA A 462 -15.15 -12.89 -16.57
C ALA A 462 -13.62 -12.80 -16.80
N PRO A 463 -12.79 -13.41 -15.92
CA PRO A 463 -11.34 -13.28 -15.99
C PRO A 463 -10.74 -13.82 -17.29
N ASN A 464 -11.27 -14.90 -17.87
CA ASN A 464 -10.79 -15.41 -19.14
C ASN A 464 -11.05 -14.45 -20.30
N ALA A 465 -12.22 -13.80 -20.35
CA ALA A 465 -12.52 -12.78 -21.35
C ALA A 465 -11.59 -11.55 -21.21
N TYR A 466 -11.25 -11.15 -19.97
CA TYR A 466 -10.26 -10.11 -19.70
C TYR A 466 -8.87 -10.51 -20.21
N ILE A 467 -8.37 -11.70 -19.88
CA ILE A 467 -7.08 -12.22 -20.35
C ILE A 467 -7.02 -12.21 -21.87
N ASP A 468 -8.09 -12.65 -22.55
CA ASP A 468 -8.17 -12.73 -24.00
C ASP A 468 -8.23 -11.36 -24.70
N SER A 469 -8.65 -10.30 -23.99
CA SER A 469 -8.69 -8.93 -24.50
C SER A 469 -7.30 -8.25 -24.54
N LEU A 470 -6.35 -8.71 -23.74
CA LEU A 470 -5.03 -8.09 -23.61
C LEU A 470 -4.15 -8.40 -24.83
N THR A 471 -3.39 -7.39 -25.31
CA THR A 471 -2.61 -7.51 -26.56
C THR A 471 -1.39 -8.43 -26.38
N ILE A 472 -0.61 -8.23 -25.31
CA ILE A 472 0.59 -9.01 -24.97
C ILE A 472 0.32 -9.83 -23.71
N GLY A 473 0.68 -11.11 -23.77
CA GLY A 473 0.45 -12.09 -22.71
C GLY A 473 -0.22 -13.34 -23.26
N LEU A 474 -0.24 -14.41 -22.51
CA LEU A 474 -0.96 -15.63 -22.86
C LEU A 474 -2.45 -15.35 -22.93
N LYS A 475 -3.12 -15.97 -23.90
CA LYS A 475 -4.58 -16.08 -23.91
C LYS A 475 -5.04 -17.14 -22.92
N SER A 476 -6.30 -17.13 -22.56
CA SER A 476 -6.88 -18.06 -21.57
C SER A 476 -6.66 -19.53 -21.94
N GLY A 477 -6.64 -19.88 -23.24
CA GLY A 477 -6.38 -21.23 -23.76
C GLY A 477 -4.90 -21.57 -24.01
N GLU A 478 -3.96 -20.63 -23.92
CA GLU A 478 -2.56 -20.82 -24.27
C GLU A 478 -1.71 -21.19 -23.05
N ILE A 479 -0.64 -21.98 -23.27
CA ILE A 479 0.34 -22.36 -22.24
C ILE A 479 1.77 -22.14 -22.76
N VAL A 480 2.76 -22.02 -21.86
CA VAL A 480 4.18 -22.01 -22.20
C VAL A 480 4.75 -23.42 -21.98
N SER A 481 5.28 -24.02 -23.05
CA SER A 481 5.90 -25.34 -23.01
C SER A 481 7.18 -25.34 -23.86
N GLY A 482 8.30 -25.79 -23.27
CA GLY A 482 9.59 -25.79 -23.96
C GLY A 482 10.09 -24.43 -24.45
N GLY A 483 9.64 -23.34 -23.79
CA GLY A 483 9.98 -21.96 -24.16
C GLY A 483 9.14 -21.36 -25.30
N GLU A 484 8.13 -22.08 -25.77
CA GLU A 484 7.20 -21.63 -26.82
C GLU A 484 5.77 -21.54 -26.27
N VAL A 485 4.97 -20.63 -26.83
CA VAL A 485 3.53 -20.52 -26.54
C VAL A 485 2.78 -21.51 -27.42
N THR A 486 1.93 -22.35 -26.81
CA THR A 486 1.12 -23.36 -27.49
C THR A 486 -0.33 -23.32 -27.03
N ASN A 487 -1.26 -23.84 -27.85
CA ASN A 487 -2.68 -24.00 -27.53
C ASN A 487 -2.96 -25.40 -26.95
#